data_12fa654a6346424c2520cddcd2c61b25
#
_entry.id   12fa654a6346424c2520cddcd2c61b25
#
_cell.length_a   1.000
_cell.length_b   1.000
_cell.length_c   1.000
_cell.angle_alpha   90.00
_cell.angle_beta   90.00
_cell.angle_gamma   90.00
#
_symmetry.space_group_name_H-M   'P 1'
#
loop_
_entity.id
_entity.type
_entity.pdbx_description
1 polymer ?
#
loop_
_entity_poly.entity_id
_entity_poly.type
_entity_poly.pdbx_seq_one_letter_code
_entity_poly.pdbx_strand_id
1 'polypeptide(L)'
;NISAIDRNSEITYAHIEKKENGQWKRIDDTVKIKPASYDDDFVHGLTKGEYRLAIKAPTTQLNAVSYTSSSKSKKVAYKKSKAKKIKLDGQTSNIYTTGEKTSRWYKISITSTKKKRILNLGKNTVSGGYKFTIYKKGKKKAIKTIKVTGNANAKTAKMPKKKGTYYIRISKLTKKTNGTYEIGYY
;
A
#
# COMPACT_ATOMS: atom_id res chain seq x y z
N ASN A 1 -8.22 2.83 -9.54
CA ASN A 1 -7.22 3.75 -10.11
C ASN A 1 -7.94 5.00 -10.58
N ILE A 2 -7.34 6.15 -10.38
CA ILE A 2 -7.81 7.42 -10.93
C ILE A 2 -6.65 7.95 -11.75
N SER A 3 -6.87 8.13 -13.05
CA SER A 3 -5.92 8.80 -13.92
C SER A 3 -6.46 10.20 -14.23
N ALA A 4 -5.63 11.22 -14.15
CA ALA A 4 -5.99 12.57 -14.53
C ALA A 4 -4.92 13.12 -15.48
N ILE A 5 -5.35 13.67 -16.60
CA ILE A 5 -4.49 14.32 -17.57
C ILE A 5 -4.73 15.82 -17.48
N ASP A 6 -3.70 16.57 -17.16
CA ASP A 6 -3.71 18.03 -17.15
C ASP A 6 -2.71 18.55 -18.18
N ARG A 7 -3.17 19.44 -19.08
CA ARG A 7 -2.33 20.05 -20.13
C ARG A 7 -1.88 21.47 -19.81
N ASN A 8 -2.31 22.03 -18.68
CA ASN A 8 -1.99 23.41 -18.32
C ASN A 8 -0.75 23.50 -17.40
N SER A 9 -0.22 24.70 -17.23
CA SER A 9 0.99 24.98 -16.45
C SER A 9 0.77 24.96 -14.93
N GLU A 10 -0.45 24.77 -14.44
CA GLU A 10 -0.78 24.88 -13.02
C GLU A 10 -0.96 23.51 -12.34
N ILE A 11 -0.67 23.47 -11.03
CA ILE A 11 -0.82 22.24 -10.22
C ILE A 11 -2.30 22.08 -9.83
N THR A 12 -2.87 20.95 -10.22
CA THR A 12 -4.21 20.54 -9.79
C THR A 12 -4.12 19.72 -8.49
N TYR A 13 -5.07 19.93 -7.60
CA TYR A 13 -5.16 19.21 -6.32
C TYR A 13 -6.42 18.35 -6.31
N ALA A 14 -6.29 17.09 -5.94
CA ALA A 14 -7.41 16.16 -5.84
C ALA A 14 -7.40 15.35 -4.56
N HIS A 15 -8.57 14.94 -4.07
CA HIS A 15 -8.73 14.02 -2.94
C HIS A 15 -10.05 13.26 -3.05
N ILE A 16 -10.13 12.13 -2.35
CA ILE A 16 -11.38 11.35 -2.28
C ILE A 16 -12.17 11.74 -1.04
N GLU A 17 -13.46 11.90 -1.23
CA GLU A 17 -14.43 12.09 -0.15
C GLU A 17 -15.43 10.94 -0.13
N LYS A 18 -15.88 10.59 1.06
CA LYS A 18 -16.92 9.59 1.32
C LYS A 18 -18.14 10.27 1.91
N LYS A 19 -19.34 9.88 1.46
CA LYS A 19 -20.58 10.34 2.06
C LYS A 19 -20.86 9.58 3.34
N GLU A 20 -20.95 10.29 4.46
CA GLU A 20 -21.25 9.78 5.79
C GLU A 20 -22.30 10.66 6.45
N ASN A 21 -23.45 10.08 6.82
CA ASN A 21 -24.58 10.81 7.41
C ASN A 21 -25.02 12.02 6.58
N GLY A 22 -25.13 11.84 5.26
CA GLY A 22 -25.53 12.90 4.33
C GLY A 22 -24.44 13.91 3.96
N GLN A 23 -23.31 13.92 4.66
CA GLN A 23 -22.21 14.88 4.45
C GLN A 23 -21.00 14.23 3.77
N TRP A 24 -20.32 15.01 2.93
CA TRP A 24 -19.08 14.60 2.29
C TRP A 24 -17.90 14.82 3.24
N LYS A 25 -17.15 13.75 3.54
CA LYS A 25 -15.97 13.79 4.43
C LYS A 25 -14.75 13.30 3.68
N ARG A 26 -13.70 14.07 3.73
CA ARG A 26 -12.41 13.72 3.15
C ARG A 26 -11.80 12.51 3.88
N ILE A 27 -11.36 11.50 3.11
CA ILE A 27 -10.84 10.24 3.65
C ILE A 27 -9.34 10.03 3.43
N ASP A 28 -8.71 10.82 2.58
CA ASP A 28 -7.27 10.70 2.27
C ASP A 28 -6.55 12.06 2.21
N ASP A 29 -5.26 12.04 1.89
CA ASP A 29 -4.49 13.25 1.68
C ASP A 29 -4.70 13.79 0.26
N THR A 30 -4.37 15.07 0.05
CA THR A 30 -4.43 15.68 -1.27
C THR A 30 -3.31 15.15 -2.15
N VAL A 31 -3.68 14.78 -3.35
CA VAL A 31 -2.75 14.48 -4.44
C VAL A 31 -2.47 15.76 -5.21
N LYS A 32 -1.22 15.94 -5.59
CA LYS A 32 -0.79 16.98 -6.54
C LYS A 32 -0.66 16.33 -7.90
N ILE A 33 -1.45 16.80 -8.85
CA ILE A 33 -1.35 16.41 -10.25
C ILE A 33 -0.53 17.49 -10.93
N LYS A 34 0.65 17.11 -11.42
CA LYS A 34 1.56 18.04 -12.07
C LYS A 34 1.10 18.37 -13.49
N PRO A 35 1.40 19.58 -14.00
CA PRO A 35 1.17 19.92 -15.38
C PRO A 35 1.85 18.93 -16.32
N ALA A 36 1.20 18.62 -17.44
CA ALA A 36 1.68 17.67 -18.47
C ALA A 36 2.02 16.25 -17.94
N SER A 37 1.48 15.87 -16.78
CA SER A 37 1.56 14.50 -16.26
C SER A 37 0.56 13.63 -17.02
N TYR A 38 1.06 12.66 -17.79
CA TYR A 38 0.21 11.82 -18.64
C TYR A 38 -0.46 10.67 -17.86
N ASP A 39 0.11 10.23 -16.73
CA ASP A 39 -0.38 9.09 -15.95
C ASP A 39 -0.06 9.23 -14.46
N ASP A 40 -0.88 9.94 -13.71
CA ASP A 40 -0.83 9.90 -12.26
C ASP A 40 -1.87 8.87 -11.74
N ASP A 41 -1.46 7.61 -11.67
CA ASP A 41 -2.29 6.52 -11.15
C ASP A 41 -2.29 6.48 -9.62
N PHE A 42 -3.48 6.61 -9.02
CA PHE A 42 -3.65 6.54 -7.58
C PHE A 42 -4.51 5.33 -7.19
N VAL A 43 -4.02 4.52 -6.25
CA VAL A 43 -4.75 3.35 -5.75
C VAL A 43 -5.34 3.64 -4.38
N HIS A 44 -6.66 3.51 -4.29
CA HIS A 44 -7.41 3.67 -3.05
C HIS A 44 -8.08 2.36 -2.65
N GLY A 45 -7.92 2.00 -1.38
CA GLY A 45 -8.68 0.91 -0.76
C GLY A 45 -9.96 1.45 -0.15
N LEU A 46 -11.07 1.30 -0.86
CA LEU A 46 -12.36 1.80 -0.43
C LEU A 46 -13.24 0.67 0.16
N THR A 47 -14.03 0.99 1.18
CA THR A 47 -15.12 0.14 1.67
C THR A 47 -16.37 0.38 0.83
N LYS A 48 -17.44 -0.42 1.02
CA LYS A 48 -18.72 -0.13 0.38
C LYS A 48 -19.22 1.26 0.80
N GLY A 49 -19.70 2.06 -0.15
CA GLY A 49 -20.21 3.42 0.13
C GLY A 49 -20.28 4.27 -1.12
N GLU A 50 -20.74 5.49 -0.93
CA GLU A 50 -20.78 6.54 -1.95
C GLU A 50 -19.54 7.42 -1.83
N TYR A 51 -18.88 7.68 -2.95
CA TYR A 51 -17.61 8.41 -3.02
C TYR A 51 -17.65 9.44 -4.12
N ARG A 52 -16.89 10.51 -3.94
CA ARG A 52 -16.60 11.48 -5.01
C ARG A 52 -15.12 11.84 -5.03
N LEU A 53 -14.65 12.22 -6.21
CA LEU A 53 -13.37 12.88 -6.39
C LEU A 53 -13.61 14.39 -6.27
N ALA A 54 -12.99 15.03 -5.29
CA ALA A 54 -12.99 16.47 -5.16
C ALA A 54 -11.71 17.03 -5.80
N ILE A 55 -11.87 17.95 -6.74
CA ILE A 55 -10.80 18.55 -7.51
C ILE A 55 -10.80 20.04 -7.23
N LYS A 56 -9.63 20.59 -6.93
CA LYS A 56 -9.39 22.03 -6.84
C LYS A 56 -8.39 22.42 -7.90
N ALA A 57 -8.89 23.08 -8.93
CA ALA A 57 -8.11 23.63 -10.02
C ALA A 57 -8.44 25.11 -10.17
N PRO A 58 -7.47 26.05 -10.16
CA PRO A 58 -7.77 27.47 -10.27
C PRO A 58 -8.30 27.86 -11.66
N THR A 59 -7.77 27.30 -12.75
CA THR A 59 -8.15 27.63 -14.13
C THR A 59 -8.04 26.45 -15.10
N THR A 60 -7.94 25.22 -14.59
CA THR A 60 -7.50 24.05 -15.35
C THR A 60 -8.64 23.35 -16.07
N GLN A 61 -8.51 23.07 -17.34
CA GLN A 61 -9.31 22.06 -18.05
C GLN A 61 -8.80 20.66 -17.70
N LEU A 62 -9.59 19.89 -16.96
CA LEU A 62 -9.38 18.45 -16.85
C LEU A 62 -9.85 17.76 -18.12
N ASN A 63 -8.92 17.23 -18.91
CA ASN A 63 -9.27 16.60 -20.18
C ASN A 63 -9.90 15.21 -19.98
N ALA A 64 -9.50 14.45 -18.95
CA ALA A 64 -10.11 13.17 -18.63
C ALA A 64 -9.87 12.77 -17.18
N VAL A 65 -10.86 12.15 -16.55
CA VAL A 65 -10.75 11.40 -15.31
C VAL A 65 -11.29 10.00 -15.56
N SER A 66 -10.49 8.98 -15.37
CA SER A 66 -10.93 7.59 -15.47
C SER A 66 -10.78 6.86 -14.14
N TYR A 67 -11.62 5.86 -13.90
CA TYR A 67 -11.46 4.98 -12.75
C TYR A 67 -11.73 3.53 -13.14
N THR A 68 -10.97 2.62 -12.52
CA THR A 68 -11.27 1.20 -12.56
C THR A 68 -11.48 0.69 -11.14
N SER A 69 -12.45 -0.18 -10.95
CA SER A 69 -12.70 -0.81 -9.65
C SER A 69 -12.49 -2.32 -9.73
N SER A 70 -12.00 -2.91 -8.64
CA SER A 70 -11.87 -4.35 -8.49
C SER A 70 -12.34 -4.78 -7.11
N SER A 71 -13.26 -5.75 -7.06
CA SER A 71 -13.81 -6.28 -5.82
C SER A 71 -13.02 -7.47 -5.24
N LYS A 72 -11.98 -7.93 -5.91
CA LYS A 72 -11.23 -9.12 -5.49
C LYS A 72 -10.27 -8.81 -4.34
N SER A 73 -10.70 -9.00 -3.10
CA SER A 73 -9.78 -9.11 -1.97
C SER A 73 -9.25 -10.55 -1.85
N LYS A 74 -7.94 -10.74 -2.01
CA LYS A 74 -7.30 -12.02 -1.67
C LYS A 74 -7.46 -12.26 -0.17
N LYS A 75 -7.83 -13.49 0.26
CA LYS A 75 -7.89 -13.87 1.69
C LYS A 75 -6.60 -13.44 2.40
N VAL A 76 -6.71 -12.74 3.52
CA VAL A 76 -5.58 -12.27 4.33
C VAL A 76 -5.49 -13.02 5.65
N ALA A 77 -4.30 -13.05 6.24
CA ALA A 77 -4.08 -13.65 7.55
C ALA A 77 -3.91 -12.55 8.60
N TYR A 78 -4.85 -12.44 9.52
CA TYR A 78 -4.84 -11.46 10.61
C TYR A 78 -4.08 -11.94 11.86
N LYS A 79 -3.80 -13.24 11.97
CA LYS A 79 -3.06 -13.85 13.09
C LYS A 79 -1.74 -14.45 12.60
N LYS A 80 -0.68 -14.34 13.41
CA LYS A 80 0.66 -14.90 13.11
C LYS A 80 0.61 -16.40 12.84
N SER A 81 -0.20 -17.16 13.58
CA SER A 81 -0.41 -18.60 13.39
C SER A 81 -0.97 -18.97 12.02
N LYS A 82 -1.78 -18.10 11.43
CA LYS A 82 -2.40 -18.24 10.11
C LYS A 82 -1.61 -17.56 8.98
N ALA A 83 -0.36 -17.11 9.24
CA ALA A 83 0.47 -16.37 8.31
C ALA A 83 0.58 -17.07 6.95
N LYS A 84 0.30 -16.35 5.86
CA LYS A 84 0.40 -16.87 4.50
C LYS A 84 1.86 -17.05 4.08
N LYS A 85 2.16 -18.19 3.48
CA LYS A 85 3.51 -18.48 2.95
C LYS A 85 3.73 -17.73 1.63
N ILE A 86 4.87 -17.07 1.51
CA ILE A 86 5.43 -16.58 0.26
C ILE A 86 6.54 -17.54 -0.12
N LYS A 87 6.48 -18.10 -1.33
CA LYS A 87 7.53 -18.96 -1.86
C LYS A 87 8.75 -18.12 -2.27
N LEU A 88 9.90 -18.74 -2.37
CA LEU A 88 11.08 -18.12 -2.99
C LEU A 88 10.76 -17.76 -4.45
N ASP A 89 11.29 -16.64 -4.92
CA ASP A 89 11.02 -16.04 -6.23
C ASP A 89 9.53 -15.72 -6.47
N GLY A 90 8.79 -15.57 -5.37
CA GLY A 90 7.37 -15.24 -5.38
C GLY A 90 7.08 -13.88 -4.78
N GLN A 91 5.93 -13.33 -5.21
CA GLN A 91 5.42 -12.08 -4.68
C GLN A 91 3.95 -12.21 -4.25
N THR A 92 3.51 -11.28 -3.42
CA THR A 92 2.11 -11.13 -3.02
C THR A 92 1.79 -9.66 -2.79
N SER A 93 0.62 -9.28 -3.23
CA SER A 93 0.06 -7.95 -2.98
C SER A 93 -1.31 -8.07 -2.36
N ASN A 94 -1.73 -7.04 -1.65
CA ASN A 94 -3.10 -6.91 -1.16
C ASN A 94 -3.39 -5.45 -0.82
N ILE A 95 -4.67 -5.13 -0.63
CA ILE A 95 -5.13 -3.77 -0.40
C ILE A 95 -5.59 -3.59 1.04
N TYR A 96 -5.20 -2.49 1.68
CA TYR A 96 -5.80 -2.00 2.92
C TYR A 96 -6.90 -1.00 2.58
N THR A 97 -8.04 -1.17 3.21
CA THR A 97 -9.14 -0.21 3.10
C THR A 97 -9.04 0.89 4.17
N THR A 98 -9.70 2.00 3.90
CA THR A 98 -9.90 3.06 4.89
C THR A 98 -10.58 2.48 6.14
N GLY A 99 -10.11 2.85 7.32
CA GLY A 99 -10.67 2.35 8.59
C GLY A 99 -10.15 0.99 9.05
N GLU A 100 -9.59 0.16 8.19
CA GLU A 100 -9.02 -1.13 8.60
C GLU A 100 -7.81 -0.90 9.53
N LYS A 101 -7.83 -1.52 10.72
CA LYS A 101 -6.78 -1.35 11.76
C LYS A 101 -5.92 -2.58 11.96
N THR A 102 -6.34 -3.75 11.48
CA THR A 102 -5.71 -5.05 11.77
C THR A 102 -4.42 -5.24 10.99
N SER A 103 -3.40 -5.78 11.67
CA SER A 103 -2.16 -6.19 10.99
C SER A 103 -2.37 -7.45 10.17
N ARG A 104 -1.58 -7.61 9.11
CA ARG A 104 -1.59 -8.79 8.24
C ARG A 104 -0.28 -9.54 8.35
N TRP A 105 -0.34 -10.87 8.25
CA TRP A 105 0.79 -11.73 8.50
C TRP A 105 1.14 -12.61 7.31
N TYR A 106 2.42 -12.62 7.00
CA TYR A 106 3.04 -13.50 6.02
C TYR A 106 4.20 -14.26 6.64
N LYS A 107 4.63 -15.34 5.99
CA LYS A 107 5.82 -16.09 6.39
C LYS A 107 6.63 -16.49 5.17
N ILE A 108 7.94 -16.55 5.35
CA ILE A 108 8.91 -17.09 4.40
C ILE A 108 9.75 -18.14 5.08
N SER A 109 10.36 -19.03 4.30
CA SER A 109 11.29 -20.03 4.81
C SER A 109 12.64 -19.90 4.14
N ILE A 110 13.70 -19.73 4.91
CA ILE A 110 15.09 -19.79 4.43
C ILE A 110 15.61 -21.19 4.67
N THR A 111 15.73 -21.98 3.62
CA THR A 111 16.18 -23.38 3.65
C THR A 111 17.68 -23.51 3.36
N SER A 112 18.25 -22.54 2.64
CA SER A 112 19.67 -22.50 2.28
C SER A 112 20.27 -21.13 2.57
N THR A 113 21.51 -21.11 3.02
CA THR A 113 22.29 -19.90 3.30
C THR A 113 23.33 -19.61 2.22
N LYS A 114 23.43 -20.45 1.18
CA LYS A 114 24.39 -20.28 0.08
C LYS A 114 24.17 -18.94 -0.68
N LYS A 115 22.91 -18.57 -0.91
CA LYS A 115 22.58 -17.30 -1.57
C LYS A 115 22.01 -16.29 -0.56
N LYS A 116 22.26 -15.01 -0.79
CA LYS A 116 21.61 -13.91 -0.06
C LYS A 116 20.11 -13.91 -0.37
N ARG A 117 19.28 -13.67 0.64
CA ARG A 117 17.82 -13.55 0.49
C ARG A 117 17.39 -12.10 0.71
N ILE A 118 16.45 -11.65 -0.11
CA ILE A 118 16.00 -10.27 -0.16
C ILE A 118 14.47 -10.24 -0.10
N LEU A 119 13.92 -9.28 0.64
CA LEU A 119 12.51 -8.89 0.56
C LEU A 119 12.42 -7.55 -0.17
N ASN A 120 11.61 -7.49 -1.20
CA ASN A 120 11.12 -6.25 -1.78
C ASN A 120 9.79 -5.90 -1.12
N LEU A 121 9.68 -4.70 -0.57
CA LEU A 121 8.55 -4.24 0.22
C LEU A 121 8.01 -2.97 -0.43
N GLY A 122 6.87 -3.11 -1.09
CA GLY A 122 6.27 -2.07 -1.91
C GLY A 122 5.00 -1.47 -1.33
N LYS A 123 4.65 -0.28 -1.81
CA LYS A 123 3.37 0.38 -1.60
C LYS A 123 2.91 1.10 -2.86
N ASN A 124 1.59 1.17 -3.03
CA ASN A 124 0.93 2.19 -3.83
C ASN A 124 -0.22 2.74 -3.00
N THR A 125 0.00 3.92 -2.41
CA THR A 125 -0.95 4.60 -1.53
C THR A 125 -0.79 6.10 -1.69
N VAL A 126 -1.87 6.84 -1.68
CA VAL A 126 -1.87 8.31 -1.66
C VAL A 126 -1.43 8.81 -0.29
N SER A 127 -1.93 8.19 0.78
CA SER A 127 -1.75 8.66 2.15
C SER A 127 -0.90 7.70 2.98
N GLY A 128 0.01 8.24 3.76
CA GLY A 128 0.78 7.50 4.77
C GLY A 128 1.74 6.48 4.17
N GLY A 129 1.59 5.23 4.57
CA GLY A 129 2.44 4.12 4.14
C GLY A 129 2.32 2.89 5.02
N TYR A 130 3.26 1.97 4.87
CA TYR A 130 3.24 0.70 5.58
C TYR A 130 4.50 0.47 6.41
N LYS A 131 4.29 -0.18 7.55
CA LYS A 131 5.35 -0.71 8.41
C LYS A 131 5.41 -2.23 8.26
N PHE A 132 6.54 -2.73 7.81
CA PHE A 132 6.87 -4.14 7.70
C PHE A 132 7.79 -4.52 8.85
N THR A 133 7.34 -5.40 9.72
CA THR A 133 8.10 -5.85 10.90
C THR A 133 8.41 -7.33 10.76
N ILE A 134 9.69 -7.69 10.79
CA ILE A 134 10.19 -9.04 10.54
C ILE A 134 10.58 -9.70 11.86
N TYR A 135 10.09 -10.92 12.07
CA TYR A 135 10.37 -11.74 13.26
C TYR A 135 10.92 -13.09 12.84
N LYS A 136 11.81 -13.65 13.62
CA LYS A 136 12.19 -15.06 13.50
C LYS A 136 11.20 -15.94 14.29
N LYS A 137 10.90 -17.17 13.81
CA LYS A 137 10.09 -18.15 14.55
C LYS A 137 10.68 -18.35 15.96
N GLY A 138 9.82 -18.41 16.97
CA GLY A 138 10.22 -18.56 18.38
C GLY A 138 10.72 -17.28 19.06
N LYS A 139 10.89 -16.16 18.33
CA LYS A 139 11.34 -14.91 18.93
C LYS A 139 10.20 -13.90 19.01
N LYS A 140 10.07 -13.24 20.19
CA LYS A 140 9.10 -12.14 20.41
C LYS A 140 9.63 -10.82 19.86
N LYS A 141 10.94 -10.56 19.98
CA LYS A 141 11.58 -9.32 19.47
C LYS A 141 11.69 -9.35 17.95
N ALA A 142 11.37 -8.23 17.31
CA ALA A 142 11.57 -8.03 15.89
C ALA A 142 13.07 -8.01 15.57
N ILE A 143 13.44 -8.64 14.45
CA ILE A 143 14.83 -8.59 13.95
C ILE A 143 15.04 -7.39 13.03
N LYS A 144 13.98 -6.89 12.39
CA LYS A 144 14.04 -5.72 11.52
C LYS A 144 12.66 -5.07 11.38
N THR A 145 12.65 -3.76 11.26
CA THR A 145 11.45 -2.97 10.94
C THR A 145 11.78 -2.02 9.80
N ILE A 146 10.96 -2.03 8.75
CA ILE A 146 11.08 -1.17 7.59
C ILE A 146 9.78 -0.37 7.43
N LYS A 147 9.90 0.94 7.23
CA LYS A 147 8.80 1.83 6.88
C LYS A 147 8.93 2.22 5.42
N VAL A 148 7.88 2.02 4.64
CA VAL A 148 7.76 2.51 3.25
C VAL A 148 6.76 3.65 3.25
N THR A 149 7.25 4.87 3.07
CA THR A 149 6.50 6.14 3.22
C THR A 149 6.93 7.16 2.18
N GLY A 150 6.20 8.25 2.08
CA GLY A 150 6.53 9.37 1.19
C GLY A 150 6.59 8.94 -0.26
N ASN A 151 7.52 9.49 -1.01
CA ASN A 151 7.70 9.22 -2.45
C ASN A 151 8.36 7.87 -2.75
N ALA A 152 8.84 7.15 -1.72
CA ALA A 152 9.43 5.82 -1.91
C ALA A 152 8.31 4.79 -2.10
N ASN A 153 8.18 4.25 -3.32
CA ASN A 153 7.21 3.21 -3.63
C ASN A 153 7.65 1.81 -3.19
N ALA A 154 8.96 1.60 -2.99
CA ALA A 154 9.50 0.33 -2.50
C ALA A 154 10.79 0.50 -1.69
N LYS A 155 11.08 -0.47 -0.83
CA LYS A 155 12.35 -0.64 -0.11
C LYS A 155 12.76 -2.10 -0.07
N THR A 156 14.06 -2.35 -0.13
CA THR A 156 14.64 -3.69 -0.03
C THR A 156 15.09 -4.00 1.40
N ALA A 157 14.89 -5.23 1.83
CA ALA A 157 15.42 -5.74 3.09
C ALA A 157 16.25 -6.99 2.88
N LYS A 158 17.55 -6.92 3.12
CA LYS A 158 18.42 -8.10 3.20
C LYS A 158 18.01 -8.94 4.40
N MET A 159 17.78 -10.23 4.18
CA MET A 159 17.45 -11.19 5.22
C MET A 159 18.72 -11.78 5.85
N PRO A 160 18.65 -12.24 7.13
CA PRO A 160 19.80 -12.92 7.75
C PRO A 160 20.19 -14.19 7.00
N LYS A 161 21.49 -14.47 6.88
CA LYS A 161 22.02 -15.73 6.38
C LYS A 161 21.86 -16.85 7.41
N LYS A 162 20.62 -17.11 7.86
CA LYS A 162 20.31 -18.14 8.86
C LYS A 162 19.05 -18.90 8.49
N LYS A 163 19.13 -20.23 8.38
CA LYS A 163 17.98 -21.10 8.11
C LYS A 163 16.86 -20.87 9.13
N GLY A 164 15.62 -21.05 8.70
CA GLY A 164 14.45 -20.97 9.55
C GLY A 164 13.26 -20.26 8.92
N THR A 165 12.17 -20.21 9.66
CA THR A 165 10.95 -19.49 9.28
C THR A 165 10.98 -18.07 9.84
N TYR A 166 10.63 -17.13 9.00
CA TYR A 166 10.49 -15.72 9.35
C TYR A 166 9.06 -15.25 9.08
N TYR A 167 8.55 -14.43 9.98
CA TYR A 167 7.22 -13.85 9.87
C TYR A 167 7.34 -12.37 9.55
N ILE A 168 6.47 -11.89 8.67
CA ILE A 168 6.40 -10.50 8.27
C ILE A 168 5.03 -9.99 8.70
N ARG A 169 5.00 -9.01 9.61
CA ARG A 169 3.80 -8.28 9.99
C ARG A 169 3.73 -6.98 9.23
N ILE A 170 2.61 -6.73 8.57
CA ILE A 170 2.34 -5.47 7.91
C ILE A 170 1.29 -4.73 8.72
N SER A 171 1.52 -3.46 8.93
CA SER A 171 0.56 -2.54 9.54
C SER A 171 0.59 -1.19 8.85
N LYS A 172 -0.55 -0.50 8.87
CA LYS A 172 -0.66 0.89 8.43
C LYS A 172 0.18 1.79 9.33
N LEU A 173 0.74 2.84 8.80
CA LEU A 173 1.47 3.86 9.58
C LEU A 173 0.53 4.93 10.12
N THR A 174 -0.54 5.23 9.41
CA THR A 174 -1.54 6.22 9.83
C THR A 174 -2.95 5.66 9.65
N LYS A 175 -3.94 6.27 10.30
CA LYS A 175 -5.36 5.91 10.12
C LYS A 175 -5.83 6.10 8.68
N LYS A 176 -5.32 7.11 7.98
CA LYS A 176 -5.63 7.44 6.58
C LYS A 176 -4.96 6.51 5.58
N THR A 177 -3.89 5.77 5.95
CA THR A 177 -3.23 4.86 5.02
C THR A 177 -4.23 3.89 4.41
N ASN A 178 -4.37 3.91 3.10
CA ASN A 178 -5.15 2.99 2.29
C ASN A 178 -4.41 2.74 0.97
N GLY A 179 -4.86 1.75 0.19
CA GLY A 179 -4.18 1.36 -1.04
C GLY A 179 -3.42 0.04 -0.91
N THR A 180 -2.56 -0.26 -1.86
CA THR A 180 -1.89 -1.56 -1.93
C THR A 180 -0.54 -1.58 -1.22
N TYR A 181 -0.17 -2.74 -0.73
CA TYR A 181 1.19 -3.11 -0.38
C TYR A 181 1.61 -4.36 -1.14
N GLU A 182 2.89 -4.53 -1.27
CA GLU A 182 3.50 -5.68 -1.95
C GLU A 182 4.67 -6.25 -1.15
N ILE A 183 4.87 -7.56 -1.23
CA ILE A 183 6.03 -8.27 -0.72
C ILE A 183 6.53 -9.22 -1.78
N GLY A 184 7.75 -9.02 -2.25
CA GLY A 184 8.52 -9.99 -3.04
C GLY A 184 9.56 -10.68 -2.15
N TYR A 185 9.83 -11.96 -2.39
CA TYR A 185 10.84 -12.75 -1.68
C TYR A 185 11.76 -13.44 -2.67
N TYR A 186 13.07 -13.07 -2.69
CA TYR A 186 14.11 -13.50 -3.63
C TYR A 186 15.36 -14.01 -2.93
#